data_a05d919f397fe2770e7451e5a526cfda
#
_entry.id   a05d919f397fe2770e7451e5a526cfda
#
_cell.length_a   1.000
_cell.length_b   1.000
_cell.length_c   1.000
_cell.angle_alpha   90.00
_cell.angle_beta   90.00
_cell.angle_gamma   90.00
#
_symmetry.space_group_name_H-M   'P 1'
#
loop_
_entity.id
_entity.type
_entity.pdbx_description
1 polymer ?
#
loop_
_entity_poly.entity_id
_entity_poly.type
_entity_poly.pdbx_seq_one_letter_code
_entity_poly.pdbx_strand_id
1 'polypeptide(L)'
;MTKSLSLKISIGACTFAMLCLGQSVGAATIYSDDLGGFYEPSLVQYVASKGSFPTVVIANPFGAETNDALLANMSLPANYPSVPLTATTTKARDDGHLVLIFNPVPTSNGDTACAAPASQSASGTAGGADVVRLLAAFCYDDEMASEAIMEMPRPSGIDDQSLDQAMAELMDALLPINSRHLIGGCVSAIAC
;
A
#
# COMPACT_ATOMS: atom_id res chain seq x y z
N MET A 1 -71.40 38.06 21.14
CA MET A 1 -71.03 37.70 19.76
C MET A 1 -69.57 37.41 19.78
N THR A 2 -69.18 36.15 20.00
CA THR A 2 -67.76 35.67 20.07
C THR A 2 -67.48 34.78 18.86
N LYS A 3 -66.65 35.28 17.93
CA LYS A 3 -66.23 34.53 16.77
C LYS A 3 -65.02 33.67 17.16
N SER A 4 -65.21 32.36 17.13
CA SER A 4 -64.14 31.34 17.26
C SER A 4 -63.35 31.28 15.96
N LEU A 5 -62.00 31.48 16.04
CA LEU A 5 -61.08 31.35 14.94
C LEU A 5 -60.43 29.93 15.04
N SER A 6 -60.79 29.07 14.11
CA SER A 6 -60.26 27.71 14.04
C SER A 6 -58.93 27.69 13.23
N LEU A 7 -57.80 27.47 13.91
CA LEU A 7 -56.50 27.40 13.32
C LEU A 7 -56.25 25.96 12.85
N LYS A 8 -56.24 25.73 11.55
CA LYS A 8 -55.87 24.43 10.96
C LYS A 8 -54.36 24.37 10.81
N ILE A 9 -53.71 23.57 11.65
CA ILE A 9 -52.28 23.25 11.52
C ILE A 9 -52.15 22.06 10.55
N SER A 10 -51.64 22.35 9.34
CA SER A 10 -51.22 21.31 8.40
C SER A 10 -49.82 20.83 8.76
N ILE A 11 -49.73 19.61 9.26
CA ILE A 11 -48.46 18.93 9.48
C ILE A 11 -48.02 18.35 8.14
N GLY A 12 -47.09 19.06 7.46
CA GLY A 12 -46.40 18.54 6.27
C GLY A 12 -45.34 17.52 6.69
N ALA A 13 -45.60 16.27 6.39
CA ALA A 13 -44.58 15.21 6.55
C ALA A 13 -43.45 15.39 5.51
N CYS A 14 -42.34 15.98 5.91
CA CYS A 14 -41.09 15.95 5.14
C CYS A 14 -40.44 14.56 5.26
N THR A 15 -40.75 13.68 4.32
CA THR A 15 -40.02 12.44 4.11
C THR A 15 -38.66 12.78 3.48
N PHE A 16 -37.64 12.93 4.33
CA PHE A 16 -36.24 13.02 3.89
C PHE A 16 -35.81 11.63 3.49
N ALA A 17 -35.93 11.31 2.21
CA ALA A 17 -35.31 10.12 1.62
C ALA A 17 -33.80 10.38 1.53
N MET A 18 -33.07 9.96 2.55
CA MET A 18 -31.61 9.94 2.56
C MET A 18 -31.15 8.83 1.59
N LEU A 19 -30.90 9.19 0.33
CA LEU A 19 -30.19 8.34 -0.61
C LEU A 19 -28.74 8.24 -0.11
N CYS A 20 -28.45 7.23 0.70
CA CYS A 20 -27.09 6.75 0.89
C CYS A 20 -26.62 6.14 -0.42
N LEU A 21 -26.06 6.95 -1.33
CA LEU A 21 -25.22 6.48 -2.41
C LEU A 21 -23.96 5.92 -1.74
N GLY A 22 -24.00 4.65 -1.34
CA GLY A 22 -22.83 3.92 -0.95
C GLY A 22 -21.92 3.84 -2.17
N GLN A 23 -20.93 4.74 -2.25
CA GLN A 23 -19.82 4.56 -3.14
C GLN A 23 -19.09 3.32 -2.61
N SER A 24 -19.17 2.22 -3.35
CA SER A 24 -18.28 1.09 -3.15
C SER A 24 -16.87 1.58 -3.52
N VAL A 25 -16.14 2.09 -2.53
CA VAL A 25 -14.70 2.27 -2.65
C VAL A 25 -14.16 0.85 -2.88
N GLY A 26 -13.71 0.55 -4.09
CA GLY A 26 -13.09 -0.73 -4.37
C GLY A 26 -11.89 -0.86 -3.44
N ALA A 27 -11.88 -1.90 -2.61
CA ALA A 27 -10.78 -2.16 -1.71
C ALA A 27 -9.53 -2.57 -2.52
N ALA A 28 -8.36 -2.19 -2.05
CA ALA A 28 -7.11 -2.75 -2.54
C ALA A 28 -7.09 -4.26 -2.27
N THR A 29 -6.44 -5.01 -3.13
CA THR A 29 -6.28 -6.46 -2.97
C THR A 29 -4.81 -6.81 -3.04
N ILE A 30 -4.26 -7.33 -1.95
CA ILE A 30 -2.94 -7.94 -1.93
C ILE A 30 -3.12 -9.40 -2.33
N TYR A 31 -2.49 -9.83 -3.41
CA TYR A 31 -2.68 -11.17 -3.96
C TYR A 31 -1.40 -12.01 -4.01
N SER A 32 -0.26 -11.41 -3.67
CA SER A 32 0.99 -12.12 -3.46
C SER A 32 1.75 -11.42 -2.33
N ASP A 33 2.17 -12.20 -1.37
CA ASP A 33 3.13 -11.84 -0.35
C ASP A 33 4.12 -12.99 -0.20
N ASP A 34 5.41 -12.70 -0.27
CA ASP A 34 6.47 -13.69 -0.16
C ASP A 34 7.57 -13.18 0.78
N LEU A 35 8.11 -14.10 1.58
CA LEU A 35 9.21 -13.83 2.48
C LEU A 35 10.44 -14.60 2.02
N GLY A 36 11.50 -13.88 1.74
CA GLY A 36 12.80 -14.46 1.49
C GLY A 36 13.31 -15.27 2.67
N GLY A 37 14.12 -16.27 2.39
CA GLY A 37 14.60 -17.23 3.41
C GLY A 37 15.37 -16.62 4.57
N PHE A 38 15.79 -15.37 4.46
CA PHE A 38 16.53 -14.64 5.50
C PHE A 38 15.74 -13.45 6.09
N TYR A 39 14.46 -13.28 5.72
CA TYR A 39 13.65 -12.20 6.29
C TYR A 39 13.56 -12.32 7.80
N GLU A 40 13.96 -11.26 8.47
CA GLU A 40 13.82 -11.10 9.92
C GLU A 40 13.34 -9.69 10.25
N PRO A 41 12.36 -9.51 11.15
CA PRO A 41 11.88 -8.19 11.56
C PRO A 41 13.00 -7.28 12.10
N SER A 42 14.06 -7.87 12.63
CA SER A 42 15.26 -7.15 13.10
C SER A 42 16.01 -6.42 11.99
N LEU A 43 15.93 -6.88 10.73
CA LEU A 43 16.49 -6.17 9.58
C LEU A 43 15.77 -4.86 9.35
N VAL A 44 14.43 -4.87 9.42
CA VAL A 44 13.60 -3.66 9.29
C VAL A 44 13.92 -2.69 10.42
N GLN A 45 14.02 -3.17 11.67
CA GLN A 45 14.41 -2.36 12.82
C GLN A 45 15.80 -1.75 12.66
N TYR A 46 16.75 -2.54 12.14
CA TYR A 46 18.12 -2.07 11.88
C TYR A 46 18.13 -0.93 10.86
N VAL A 47 17.44 -1.07 9.73
CA VAL A 47 17.33 0.01 8.73
C VAL A 47 16.66 1.24 9.34
N ALA A 48 15.52 1.07 10.02
CA ALA A 48 14.80 2.18 10.67
C ALA A 48 15.65 2.88 11.75
N SER A 49 16.54 2.16 12.43
CA SER A 49 17.42 2.76 13.46
C SER A 49 18.36 3.84 12.94
N LYS A 50 18.54 3.93 11.60
CA LYS A 50 19.35 4.95 10.95
C LYS A 50 18.63 6.29 10.79
N GLY A 51 17.36 6.37 11.19
CA GLY A 51 16.57 7.61 11.23
C GLY A 51 15.79 7.92 9.96
N SER A 52 15.96 7.12 8.91
CA SER A 52 15.12 7.16 7.69
C SER A 52 15.11 5.81 7.01
N PHE A 53 14.09 5.57 6.16
CA PHE A 53 13.98 4.34 5.40
C PHE A 53 14.12 4.63 3.90
N PRO A 54 15.27 4.33 3.28
CA PRO A 54 15.51 4.61 1.86
C PRO A 54 14.51 3.88 0.98
N THR A 55 13.92 4.58 0.00
CA THR A 55 12.88 4.02 -0.88
C THR A 55 13.11 4.44 -2.32
N VAL A 56 13.22 3.47 -3.22
CA VAL A 56 13.25 3.67 -4.66
C VAL A 56 11.82 3.61 -5.19
N VAL A 57 11.37 4.64 -5.89
CA VAL A 57 10.03 4.69 -6.49
C VAL A 57 10.18 4.71 -8.01
N ILE A 58 9.54 3.77 -8.68
CA ILE A 58 9.62 3.57 -10.13
C ILE A 58 8.24 3.72 -10.73
N ALA A 59 8.14 4.53 -11.78
CA ALA A 59 6.93 4.75 -12.57
C ALA A 59 5.72 5.22 -11.74
N ASN A 60 5.96 6.10 -10.78
CA ASN A 60 4.89 6.75 -10.03
C ASN A 60 3.82 7.33 -10.98
N PRO A 61 2.55 6.89 -10.91
CA PRO A 61 1.51 7.33 -11.83
C PRO A 61 1.11 8.80 -11.66
N PHE A 62 1.55 9.45 -10.57
CA PHE A 62 1.30 10.85 -10.27
C PHE A 62 2.46 11.77 -10.70
N GLY A 63 3.53 11.21 -11.26
CA GLY A 63 4.75 11.92 -11.64
C GLY A 63 5.90 11.74 -10.63
N ALA A 64 7.12 11.67 -11.14
CA ALA A 64 8.32 11.46 -10.31
C ALA A 64 8.56 12.61 -9.31
N GLU A 65 8.10 13.81 -9.63
CA GLU A 65 8.16 15.00 -8.76
C GLU A 65 7.29 14.88 -7.50
N THR A 66 6.34 13.93 -7.47
CA THR A 66 5.48 13.68 -6.31
C THR A 66 5.98 12.53 -5.43
N ASN A 67 7.15 11.95 -5.70
CA ASN A 67 7.67 10.82 -4.92
C ASN A 67 7.81 11.17 -3.43
N ASP A 68 8.30 12.34 -3.09
CA ASP A 68 8.44 12.75 -1.69
C ASP A 68 7.08 12.90 -1.01
N ALA A 69 6.06 13.41 -1.72
CA ALA A 69 4.70 13.52 -1.20
C ALA A 69 4.06 12.12 -1.01
N LEU A 70 4.26 11.20 -1.96
CA LEU A 70 3.83 9.82 -1.83
C LEU A 70 4.43 9.17 -0.58
N LEU A 71 5.74 9.29 -0.40
CA LEU A 71 6.45 8.67 0.73
C LEU A 71 6.13 9.33 2.07
N ALA A 72 5.80 10.63 2.08
CA ALA A 72 5.36 11.33 3.29
C ALA A 72 4.01 10.83 3.83
N ASN A 73 3.15 10.29 2.95
CA ASN A 73 1.88 9.68 3.33
C ASN A 73 2.01 8.20 3.73
N MET A 74 3.20 7.61 3.55
CA MET A 74 3.47 6.23 3.94
C MET A 74 4.16 6.16 5.30
N SER A 75 3.95 5.05 6.00
CA SER A 75 4.60 4.76 7.26
C SER A 75 4.99 3.29 7.35
N LEU A 76 5.99 2.99 8.15
CA LEU A 76 6.26 1.61 8.55
C LEU A 76 5.10 1.09 9.43
N PRO A 77 4.84 -0.22 9.44
CA PRO A 77 3.89 -0.83 10.37
C PRO A 77 4.14 -0.39 11.81
N ALA A 78 3.07 -0.28 12.62
CA ALA A 78 3.10 0.29 13.96
C ALA A 78 4.07 -0.38 14.94
N ASN A 79 4.55 -1.58 14.62
CA ASN A 79 5.49 -2.35 15.43
C ASN A 79 6.97 -1.99 15.18
N TYR A 80 7.23 -1.14 14.20
CA TYR A 80 8.57 -0.66 13.88
C TYR A 80 8.75 0.80 14.32
N PRO A 81 10.00 1.26 14.44
CA PRO A 81 10.26 2.67 14.72
C PRO A 81 9.62 3.58 13.67
N SER A 82 8.94 4.63 14.12
CA SER A 82 8.38 5.62 13.21
C SER A 82 9.50 6.50 12.65
N VAL A 83 9.86 6.26 11.40
CA VAL A 83 10.86 7.03 10.66
C VAL A 83 10.31 7.41 9.29
N PRO A 84 10.73 8.55 8.70
CA PRO A 84 10.31 8.92 7.37
C PRO A 84 10.87 7.95 6.31
N LEU A 85 10.05 7.64 5.30
CA LEU A 85 10.52 7.05 4.07
C LEU A 85 11.11 8.17 3.20
N THR A 86 12.29 7.94 2.63
CA THR A 86 13.01 8.98 1.85
C THR A 86 13.32 8.48 0.45
N ALA A 87 12.94 9.29 -0.56
CA ALA A 87 13.20 8.94 -1.94
C ALA A 87 14.71 8.82 -2.22
N THR A 88 15.09 7.76 -2.90
CA THR A 88 16.46 7.56 -3.39
C THR A 88 16.43 7.04 -4.83
N THR A 89 17.45 7.34 -5.61
CA THR A 89 17.61 6.83 -6.97
C THR A 89 18.59 5.67 -7.07
N THR A 90 19.31 5.42 -5.99
CA THR A 90 20.31 4.35 -5.93
C THR A 90 19.97 3.41 -4.80
N LYS A 91 20.17 2.11 -5.03
CA LYS A 91 20.13 1.14 -3.95
C LYS A 91 21.16 1.52 -2.89
N ALA A 92 20.73 1.53 -1.64
CA ALA A 92 21.66 1.67 -0.53
C ALA A 92 22.48 0.36 -0.48
N ARG A 93 23.74 0.39 -0.90
CA ARG A 93 24.64 -0.74 -0.69
C ARG A 93 24.85 -0.92 0.80
N ASP A 94 24.83 -2.14 1.25
CA ASP A 94 25.07 -2.56 2.64
C ASP A 94 23.97 -2.11 3.64
N ASP A 95 22.88 -1.51 3.14
CA ASP A 95 21.76 -1.04 3.93
C ASP A 95 20.44 -1.48 3.28
N GLY A 96 19.48 -1.87 4.08
CA GLY A 96 18.16 -2.23 3.57
C GLY A 96 17.43 -1.03 2.94
N HIS A 97 16.62 -1.27 1.93
CA HIS A 97 15.81 -0.26 1.27
C HIS A 97 14.51 -0.85 0.73
N LEU A 98 13.54 -0.01 0.46
CA LEU A 98 12.31 -0.38 -0.26
C LEU A 98 12.46 -0.08 -1.75
N VAL A 99 11.80 -0.92 -2.56
CA VAL A 99 11.56 -0.67 -3.98
C VAL A 99 10.06 -0.74 -4.24
N LEU A 100 9.51 0.32 -4.80
CA LEU A 100 8.11 0.42 -5.20
C LEU A 100 8.04 0.57 -6.71
N ILE A 101 7.41 -0.39 -7.40
CA ILE A 101 7.27 -0.36 -8.87
C ILE A 101 5.79 -0.31 -9.21
N PHE A 102 5.34 0.84 -9.71
CA PHE A 102 3.97 0.99 -10.19
C PHE A 102 3.82 0.40 -11.60
N ASN A 103 2.77 -0.36 -11.79
CA ASN A 103 2.47 -1.06 -13.03
C ASN A 103 3.68 -1.86 -13.57
N PRO A 104 4.27 -2.76 -12.77
CA PRO A 104 5.44 -3.52 -13.16
C PRO A 104 5.16 -4.35 -14.41
N VAL A 105 6.19 -4.60 -15.21
CA VAL A 105 6.07 -5.59 -16.30
C VAL A 105 5.84 -6.99 -15.72
N PRO A 106 5.20 -7.92 -16.47
CA PRO A 106 4.82 -9.24 -15.92
C PRO A 106 5.99 -10.09 -15.40
N THR A 107 7.21 -9.77 -15.81
CA THR A 107 8.44 -10.48 -15.39
C THR A 107 9.10 -9.85 -14.16
N SER A 108 8.61 -8.70 -13.67
CA SER A 108 9.14 -8.08 -12.45
C SER A 108 8.71 -8.89 -11.24
N ASN A 109 9.66 -9.08 -10.33
CA ASN A 109 9.49 -9.66 -9.02
C ASN A 109 10.47 -9.01 -8.03
N GLY A 110 10.40 -9.36 -6.76
CA GLY A 110 11.26 -8.80 -5.73
C GLY A 110 12.74 -9.01 -5.98
N ASP A 111 13.15 -10.21 -6.44
CA ASP A 111 14.55 -10.48 -6.74
C ASP A 111 15.09 -9.54 -7.81
N THR A 112 14.38 -9.40 -8.92
CA THR A 112 14.79 -8.48 -10.01
C THR A 112 14.74 -7.02 -9.58
N ALA A 113 13.77 -6.65 -8.74
CA ALA A 113 13.66 -5.30 -8.19
C ALA A 113 14.83 -4.96 -7.27
N CYS A 114 15.24 -5.89 -6.41
CA CYS A 114 16.37 -5.70 -5.48
C CYS A 114 17.73 -5.72 -6.19
N ALA A 115 17.92 -6.66 -7.12
CA ALA A 115 19.21 -6.80 -7.83
C ALA A 115 19.52 -5.56 -8.70
N ALA A 116 18.51 -5.00 -9.38
CA ALA A 116 18.71 -3.91 -10.32
C ALA A 116 17.47 -2.97 -10.38
N PRO A 117 17.18 -2.19 -9.32
CA PRO A 117 15.99 -1.33 -9.31
C PRO A 117 15.98 -0.31 -10.44
N ALA A 118 17.13 0.27 -10.79
CA ALA A 118 17.23 1.25 -11.88
C ALA A 118 16.94 0.68 -13.28
N SER A 119 16.98 -0.64 -13.47
CA SER A 119 16.68 -1.30 -14.73
C SER A 119 15.22 -1.75 -14.84
N GLN A 120 14.42 -1.57 -13.80
CA GLN A 120 13.01 -1.97 -13.80
C GLN A 120 12.21 -1.07 -14.73
N SER A 121 11.35 -1.70 -15.51
CA SER A 121 10.45 -1.01 -16.43
C SER A 121 9.02 -1.13 -15.97
N ALA A 122 8.25 -0.08 -16.19
CA ALA A 122 6.79 -0.13 -16.04
C ALA A 122 6.16 -0.50 -17.36
N SER A 123 5.17 -1.36 -17.32
CA SER A 123 4.23 -1.53 -18.44
C SER A 123 3.16 -0.46 -18.27
N GLY A 124 3.12 0.54 -19.13
CA GLY A 124 2.16 1.66 -19.01
C GLY A 124 0.68 1.27 -18.89
N THR A 125 0.36 -0.03 -18.96
CA THR A 125 -1.00 -0.57 -18.97
C THR A 125 -1.19 -1.86 -18.17
N ALA A 126 -0.27 -2.26 -17.31
CA ALA A 126 -0.33 -3.56 -16.63
C ALA A 126 -1.59 -3.76 -15.76
N GLY A 127 -2.27 -2.70 -15.32
CA GLY A 127 -3.53 -2.77 -14.58
C GLY A 127 -4.77 -2.34 -15.38
N GLY A 128 -4.61 -1.93 -16.66
CA GLY A 128 -5.70 -1.25 -17.39
C GLY A 128 -5.83 0.23 -17.02
N ALA A 129 -6.86 0.90 -17.58
CA ALA A 129 -7.06 2.33 -17.35
C ALA A 129 -7.48 2.65 -15.90
N ASP A 130 -8.21 1.73 -15.27
CA ASP A 130 -8.91 1.95 -14.01
C ASP A 130 -8.26 1.27 -12.80
N VAL A 131 -7.15 0.55 -13.01
CA VAL A 131 -6.45 -0.20 -11.96
C VAL A 131 -4.98 0.17 -11.93
N VAL A 132 -4.44 0.29 -10.74
CA VAL A 132 -2.99 0.42 -10.49
C VAL A 132 -2.52 -0.87 -9.83
N ARG A 133 -1.50 -1.47 -10.40
CA ARG A 133 -0.76 -2.59 -9.82
C ARG A 133 0.51 -2.06 -9.20
N LEU A 134 0.86 -2.53 -8.02
CA LEU A 134 2.07 -2.14 -7.32
C LEU A 134 2.81 -3.39 -6.85
N LEU A 135 4.08 -3.47 -7.20
CA LEU A 135 5.03 -4.41 -6.61
C LEU A 135 5.88 -3.63 -5.62
N ALA A 136 5.90 -4.10 -4.38
CA ALA A 136 6.77 -3.61 -3.34
C ALA A 136 7.75 -4.70 -2.91
N ALA A 137 9.02 -4.34 -2.75
CA ALA A 137 10.04 -5.25 -2.24
C ALA A 137 10.84 -4.57 -1.13
N PHE A 138 11.10 -5.31 -0.05
CA PHE A 138 12.12 -4.94 0.92
C PHE A 138 13.40 -5.70 0.56
N CYS A 139 14.42 -4.95 0.27
CA CYS A 139 15.72 -5.43 -0.15
C CYS A 139 16.75 -5.24 0.96
N TYR A 140 17.58 -6.23 1.16
CA TYR A 140 18.78 -6.12 1.99
C TYR A 140 19.98 -6.58 1.17
N ASP A 141 20.97 -5.73 1.02
CA ASP A 141 21.97 -5.83 -0.04
C ASP A 141 21.29 -5.85 -1.44
N ASP A 142 21.51 -6.86 -2.23
CA ASP A 142 20.92 -7.06 -3.56
C ASP A 142 19.85 -8.17 -3.55
N GLU A 143 19.48 -8.67 -2.37
CA GLU A 143 18.58 -9.79 -2.20
C GLU A 143 17.20 -9.35 -1.69
N MET A 144 16.16 -10.02 -2.15
CA MET A 144 14.80 -9.79 -1.71
C MET A 144 14.57 -10.43 -0.34
N ALA A 145 14.34 -9.60 0.67
CA ALA A 145 13.94 -10.08 2.00
C ALA A 145 12.43 -10.32 2.09
N SER A 146 11.62 -9.46 1.47
CA SER A 146 10.18 -9.69 1.31
C SER A 146 9.63 -8.99 0.08
N GLU A 147 8.51 -9.51 -0.43
CA GLU A 147 7.77 -8.97 -1.58
C GLU A 147 6.28 -8.95 -1.26
N ALA A 148 5.59 -7.93 -1.75
CA ALA A 148 4.14 -7.90 -1.77
C ALA A 148 3.65 -7.29 -3.09
N ILE A 149 2.60 -7.89 -3.68
CA ILE A 149 1.97 -7.39 -4.90
C ILE A 149 0.51 -7.05 -4.61
N MET A 150 0.14 -5.83 -4.98
CA MET A 150 -1.17 -5.27 -4.75
C MET A 150 -1.79 -4.76 -6.04
N GLU A 151 -3.11 -4.87 -6.14
CA GLU A 151 -3.93 -4.15 -7.11
C GLU A 151 -4.95 -3.28 -6.39
N MET A 152 -5.14 -2.06 -6.88
CA MET A 152 -6.14 -1.13 -6.36
C MET A 152 -6.81 -0.38 -7.51
N PRO A 153 -8.05 0.09 -7.34
CA PRO A 153 -8.64 1.06 -8.25
C PRO A 153 -7.70 2.25 -8.39
N ARG A 154 -7.64 2.85 -9.59
CA ARG A 154 -6.78 4.01 -9.82
C ARG A 154 -7.19 5.16 -8.90
N PRO A 155 -6.29 5.61 -8.02
CA PRO A 155 -6.56 6.76 -7.16
C PRO A 155 -6.74 8.03 -8.00
N SER A 156 -7.57 8.94 -7.53
CA SER A 156 -7.84 10.23 -8.18
C SER A 156 -6.66 11.21 -8.12
N GLY A 157 -5.75 10.99 -7.19
CA GLY A 157 -4.55 11.81 -6.95
C GLY A 157 -3.72 11.28 -5.80
N ILE A 158 -2.66 12.02 -5.49
CA ILE A 158 -1.72 11.66 -4.41
C ILE A 158 -2.35 11.80 -3.01
N ASP A 159 -3.36 12.64 -2.88
CA ASP A 159 -4.07 12.89 -1.61
C ASP A 159 -5.36 12.04 -1.49
N ASP A 160 -5.49 10.99 -2.31
CA ASP A 160 -6.64 10.09 -2.25
C ASP A 160 -6.55 9.19 -1.02
N GLN A 161 -7.52 9.28 -0.12
CA GLN A 161 -7.55 8.48 1.10
C GLN A 161 -7.50 6.96 0.83
N SER A 162 -8.02 6.50 -0.32
CA SER A 162 -7.94 5.09 -0.70
C SER A 162 -6.51 4.65 -1.00
N LEU A 163 -5.67 5.57 -1.50
CA LEU A 163 -4.24 5.33 -1.70
C LEU A 163 -3.54 5.15 -0.36
N ASP A 164 -3.77 6.05 0.60
CA ASP A 164 -3.14 5.98 1.93
C ASP A 164 -3.48 4.66 2.64
N GLN A 165 -4.75 4.26 2.59
CA GLN A 165 -5.18 3.00 3.17
C GLN A 165 -4.53 1.79 2.47
N ALA A 166 -4.53 1.79 1.14
CA ALA A 166 -3.92 0.71 0.35
C ALA A 166 -2.41 0.58 0.62
N MET A 167 -1.71 1.72 0.72
CA MET A 167 -0.29 1.72 1.04
C MET A 167 0.00 1.23 2.45
N ALA A 168 -0.85 1.54 3.43
CA ALA A 168 -0.72 1.00 4.79
C ALA A 168 -0.91 -0.53 4.82
N GLU A 169 -1.94 -1.05 4.15
CA GLU A 169 -2.17 -2.50 4.03
C GLU A 169 -1.00 -3.20 3.32
N LEU A 170 -0.45 -2.58 2.27
CA LEU A 170 0.72 -3.09 1.56
C LEU A 170 1.95 -3.17 2.47
N MET A 171 2.20 -2.14 3.28
CA MET A 171 3.34 -2.10 4.20
C MET A 171 3.21 -3.16 5.31
N ASP A 172 1.99 -3.41 5.80
CA ASP A 172 1.73 -4.48 6.78
C ASP A 172 1.99 -5.88 6.19
N ALA A 173 1.63 -6.10 4.92
CA ALA A 173 1.90 -7.35 4.23
C ALA A 173 3.39 -7.53 3.90
N LEU A 174 4.05 -6.44 3.46
CA LEU A 174 5.45 -6.45 3.06
C LEU A 174 6.39 -6.66 4.25
N LEU A 175 6.08 -6.07 5.43
CA LEU A 175 6.95 -6.04 6.59
C LEU A 175 6.29 -6.68 7.82
N PRO A 176 5.92 -7.97 7.76
CA PRO A 176 5.27 -8.63 8.89
C PRO A 176 6.21 -8.76 10.09
N ILE A 177 5.66 -8.64 11.29
CA ILE A 177 6.42 -8.80 12.55
C ILE A 177 6.76 -10.25 12.88
N ASN A 178 6.11 -11.20 12.24
CA ASN A 178 6.35 -12.62 12.41
C ASN A 178 7.04 -13.15 11.16
N SER A 179 8.28 -13.56 11.31
CA SER A 179 9.05 -14.30 10.30
C SER A 179 8.55 -15.75 10.10
N ARG A 180 7.29 -16.02 10.44
CA ARG A 180 6.74 -17.35 10.18
C ARG A 180 6.73 -17.56 8.68
N HIS A 181 7.79 -18.21 8.21
CA HIS A 181 7.66 -19.01 7.02
C HIS A 181 6.33 -19.76 7.15
N LEU A 182 5.39 -19.45 6.30
CA LEU A 182 4.33 -20.38 5.98
C LEU A 182 5.02 -21.54 5.21
N ILE A 183 5.88 -22.28 5.94
CA ILE A 183 6.20 -23.65 5.55
C ILE A 183 4.82 -24.26 5.46
N GLY A 184 4.42 -24.67 4.24
CA GLY A 184 3.15 -25.28 3.94
C GLY A 184 2.83 -26.40 4.92
N GLY A 185 2.34 -26.03 6.07
CA GLY A 185 2.00 -26.86 7.21
C GLY A 185 0.59 -26.53 7.58
N CYS A 186 -0.28 -27.52 7.45
CA CYS A 186 -1.68 -27.60 7.84
C CYS A 186 -2.13 -26.44 8.75
N VAL A 187 -2.84 -25.46 8.19
CA VAL A 187 -3.53 -24.41 8.95
C VAL A 187 -4.86 -24.95 9.52
N SER A 188 -4.95 -26.22 9.75
CA SER A 188 -6.12 -26.82 10.40
C SER A 188 -5.66 -27.91 11.37
N ALA A 189 -5.84 -27.65 12.66
CA ALA A 189 -5.63 -28.63 13.73
C ALA A 189 -6.64 -29.81 13.69
N ILE A 190 -7.32 -30.00 12.54
CA ILE A 190 -8.37 -31.03 12.36
C ILE A 190 -8.03 -31.99 11.20
N ALA A 191 -6.92 -31.82 10.49
CA ALA A 191 -6.59 -32.64 9.35
C ALA A 191 -5.08 -32.99 9.25
N CYS A 192 -4.55 -33.59 10.29
CA CYS A 192 -3.31 -34.37 10.29
C CYS A 192 -3.52 -35.62 11.10
#